data_ffa96798c3cb27b48ee7b35630497009
#
_entry.id   ffa96798c3cb27b48ee7b35630497009
#
_cell.length_a   1.000
_cell.length_b   1.000
_cell.length_c   1.000
_cell.angle_alpha   90.00
_cell.angle_beta   90.00
_cell.angle_gamma   90.00
#
_symmetry.space_group_name_H-M   'P 1'
#
loop_
_entity.id
_entity.type
_entity.pdbx_description
1 polymer ?
#
loop_
_entity_poly.entity_id
_entity_poly.type
_entity_poly.pdbx_seq_one_letter_code
_entity_poly.pdbx_strand_id
1 'polypeptide(L)'
;MDHEIQLVAKFVRRRKRDRYKEFVSNSSLRHKFTSELAHFKDFDPQYRISISSSKLSADKIARELERRHSPRIVFAISEDPALDQKEMPLGEALERIVGSGMGTILSCLPGRLAFVETEDERFILERRDPLEKRELIRFVVGRKDEDSKVEQGIFQAAARALDLDMVTGKDAEYLNRLLHWFSENLEKPTSFGRGKLPLGICWFKLDATQHITGIWRMVQVLERHGIYVKKIKTGKPGYVIYEDDWQVVAEPFRKGTLTRR
;
A
#
# COMPACT_ATOMS: atom_id res chain seq x y z
N MET A 1 4.98 -9.95 0.28
CA MET A 1 6.12 -8.99 0.38
C MET A 1 6.82 -9.26 1.70
N ASP A 2 8.12 -9.34 1.71
CA ASP A 2 8.84 -9.68 2.95
C ASP A 2 8.86 -8.48 3.91
N HIS A 3 8.08 -8.56 4.98
CA HIS A 3 7.92 -7.53 6.01
C HIS A 3 9.23 -7.19 6.69
N GLU A 4 10.06 -8.19 6.97
CA GLU A 4 11.34 -8.01 7.68
C GLU A 4 12.38 -7.32 6.81
N ILE A 5 12.51 -7.75 5.56
CA ILE A 5 13.43 -7.12 4.60
C ILE A 5 13.06 -5.65 4.39
N GLN A 6 11.76 -5.35 4.22
CA GLN A 6 11.30 -3.97 4.06
C GLN A 6 11.48 -3.14 5.34
N LEU A 7 11.22 -3.71 6.51
CA LEU A 7 11.47 -3.05 7.79
C LEU A 7 12.94 -2.62 7.89
N VAL A 8 13.85 -3.56 7.68
CA VAL A 8 15.31 -3.31 7.78
C VAL A 8 15.75 -2.31 6.71
N ALA A 9 15.33 -2.50 5.46
CA ALA A 9 15.74 -1.64 4.35
C ALA A 9 15.31 -0.18 4.52
N LYS A 10 14.18 0.06 5.17
CA LYS A 10 13.55 1.37 5.22
C LYS A 10 13.72 2.09 6.56
N PHE A 11 13.71 1.38 7.69
CA PHE A 11 13.68 1.98 9.01
C PHE A 11 15.00 1.86 9.80
N VAL A 12 15.85 0.89 9.49
CA VAL A 12 17.14 0.74 10.16
C VAL A 12 18.13 1.79 9.65
N ARG A 13 19.00 2.30 10.53
CA ARG A 13 20.09 3.22 10.20
C ARG A 13 20.96 2.67 9.06
N ARG A 14 21.25 3.48 8.05
CA ARG A 14 21.94 3.08 6.81
C ARG A 14 23.18 2.20 7.05
N ARG A 15 24.04 2.60 8.03
CA ARG A 15 25.28 1.88 8.37
C ARG A 15 25.09 0.47 8.93
N LYS A 16 23.86 0.13 9.34
CA LYS A 16 23.53 -1.16 9.97
C LYS A 16 22.66 -2.07 9.09
N ARG A 17 22.15 -1.53 7.97
CA ARG A 17 21.16 -2.23 7.10
C ARG A 17 21.70 -3.54 6.56
N ASP A 18 22.95 -3.58 6.09
CA ASP A 18 23.51 -4.77 5.45
C ASP A 18 23.63 -5.92 6.45
N ARG A 19 24.09 -5.65 7.69
CA ARG A 19 24.10 -6.63 8.78
C ARG A 19 22.72 -7.21 9.06
N TYR A 20 21.72 -6.35 9.26
CA TYR A 20 20.38 -6.83 9.60
C TYR A 20 19.64 -7.46 8.41
N LYS A 21 19.94 -7.03 7.19
CA LYS A 21 19.44 -7.72 5.99
C LYS A 21 19.96 -9.16 5.91
N GLU A 22 21.25 -9.36 6.19
CA GLU A 22 21.83 -10.69 6.26
C GLU A 22 21.12 -11.54 7.33
N PHE A 23 20.85 -10.99 8.51
CA PHE A 23 20.13 -11.71 9.56
C PHE A 23 18.72 -12.13 9.13
N VAL A 24 17.92 -11.21 8.60
CA VAL A 24 16.52 -11.50 8.24
C VAL A 24 16.38 -12.33 6.95
N SER A 25 17.41 -12.33 6.08
CA SER A 25 17.43 -13.14 4.85
C SER A 25 17.92 -14.56 5.07
N ASN A 26 18.56 -14.84 6.20
CA ASN A 26 19.10 -16.14 6.52
C ASN A 26 18.40 -16.73 7.76
N SER A 27 17.65 -17.82 7.55
CA SER A 27 16.87 -18.46 8.62
C SER A 27 17.72 -18.88 9.82
N SER A 28 18.97 -19.30 9.61
CA SER A 28 19.90 -19.69 10.69
C SER A 28 20.42 -18.48 11.50
N LEU A 29 20.40 -17.28 10.93
CA LEU A 29 20.87 -16.05 11.59
C LEU A 29 19.73 -15.18 12.11
N ARG A 30 18.49 -15.45 11.71
CA ARG A 30 17.33 -14.63 12.03
C ARG A 30 17.12 -14.44 13.54
N HIS A 31 17.41 -15.48 14.32
CA HIS A 31 17.33 -15.40 15.80
C HIS A 31 18.19 -14.28 16.40
N LYS A 32 19.30 -13.91 15.74
CA LYS A 32 20.14 -12.76 16.18
C LYS A 32 19.42 -11.44 16.05
N PHE A 33 18.52 -11.31 15.08
CA PHE A 33 17.71 -10.11 14.94
C PHE A 33 16.57 -10.08 15.96
N THR A 34 15.83 -11.17 16.10
CA THR A 34 14.71 -11.21 17.05
C THR A 34 15.16 -11.06 18.49
N SER A 35 16.25 -11.67 18.91
CA SER A 35 16.79 -11.55 20.29
C SER A 35 17.34 -10.15 20.63
N GLU A 36 17.55 -9.28 19.66
CA GLU A 36 17.93 -7.89 19.89
C GLU A 36 16.71 -6.95 20.06
N LEU A 37 15.48 -7.42 19.79
CA LEU A 37 14.30 -6.54 19.64
C LEU A 37 13.91 -5.81 20.94
N ALA A 38 14.03 -6.45 22.10
CA ALA A 38 13.73 -5.83 23.40
C ALA A 38 14.56 -4.57 23.64
N HIS A 39 15.78 -4.54 23.13
CA HIS A 39 16.73 -3.43 23.31
C HIS A 39 17.15 -2.79 21.99
N PHE A 40 16.36 -2.92 20.93
CA PHE A 40 16.74 -2.50 19.58
C PHE A 40 16.82 -0.98 19.45
N LYS A 41 18.03 -0.45 19.24
CA LYS A 41 18.35 1.00 19.17
C LYS A 41 18.76 1.49 17.76
N ASP A 42 18.81 0.57 16.78
CA ASP A 42 19.33 0.89 15.45
C ASP A 42 18.28 1.38 14.44
N PHE A 43 17.06 1.71 14.90
CA PHE A 43 16.13 2.45 14.06
C PHE A 43 16.62 3.89 13.81
N ASP A 44 16.33 4.39 12.61
CA ASP A 44 16.64 5.76 12.23
C ASP A 44 15.68 6.73 12.94
N PRO A 45 16.19 7.66 13.77
CA PRO A 45 15.37 8.54 14.59
C PRO A 45 14.40 9.40 13.77
N GLN A 46 14.71 9.70 12.49
CA GLN A 46 13.86 10.52 11.64
C GLN A 46 12.49 9.89 11.36
N TYR A 47 12.36 8.57 11.50
CA TYR A 47 11.11 7.84 11.27
C TYR A 47 10.36 7.51 12.56
N ARG A 48 10.91 7.87 13.73
CA ARG A 48 10.31 7.53 15.02
C ARG A 48 9.33 8.61 15.46
N ILE A 49 8.15 8.17 15.84
CA ILE A 49 7.12 8.99 16.48
C ILE A 49 6.91 8.44 17.90
N SER A 50 7.38 9.18 18.89
CA SER A 50 7.20 8.78 20.29
C SER A 50 5.71 8.82 20.66
N ILE A 51 5.25 7.75 21.30
CA ILE A 51 3.93 7.70 21.90
C ILE A 51 4.13 8.13 23.36
N SER A 52 3.70 9.35 23.68
CA SER A 52 3.86 9.86 25.04
C SER A 52 3.00 9.06 26.03
N SER A 53 3.68 8.54 27.03
CA SER A 53 3.25 7.87 28.24
C SER A 53 2.94 6.38 28.18
N SER A 54 3.49 5.67 29.16
CA SER A 54 3.16 4.31 29.64
C SER A 54 1.65 4.04 29.88
N LYS A 55 0.79 5.03 29.66
CA LYS A 55 -0.66 5.00 29.90
C LYS A 55 -1.52 4.82 28.64
N LEU A 56 -0.94 4.62 27.45
CA LEU A 56 -1.74 4.38 26.26
C LEU A 56 -2.18 2.92 26.21
N SER A 57 -3.48 2.71 26.24
CA SER A 57 -4.08 1.39 26.03
C SER A 57 -3.93 0.92 24.60
N ALA A 58 -4.03 -0.40 24.38
CA ALA A 58 -4.03 -1.02 23.06
C ALA A 58 -5.02 -0.34 22.09
N ASP A 59 -6.23 -0.02 22.57
CA ASP A 59 -7.26 0.70 21.78
C ASP A 59 -6.81 2.07 21.27
N LYS A 60 -6.09 2.84 22.07
CA LYS A 60 -5.63 4.17 21.67
C LYS A 60 -4.52 4.07 20.63
N ILE A 61 -3.64 3.09 20.80
CA ILE A 61 -2.58 2.80 19.83
C ILE A 61 -3.22 2.31 18.52
N ALA A 62 -4.21 1.42 18.59
CA ALA A 62 -4.94 0.96 17.41
C ALA A 62 -5.54 2.12 16.62
N ARG A 63 -6.27 3.02 17.28
CA ARG A 63 -6.85 4.22 16.64
C ARG A 63 -5.78 5.12 16.01
N GLU A 64 -4.62 5.24 16.65
CA GLU A 64 -3.52 6.05 16.13
C GLU A 64 -2.88 5.42 14.88
N LEU A 65 -2.76 4.09 14.86
CA LEU A 65 -2.30 3.35 13.68
C LEU A 65 -3.34 3.35 12.55
N GLU A 66 -4.62 3.23 12.88
CA GLU A 66 -5.73 3.32 11.91
C GLU A 66 -5.79 4.70 11.24
N ARG A 67 -5.56 5.79 11.99
CA ARG A 67 -5.43 7.15 11.41
C ARG A 67 -4.28 7.26 10.41
N ARG A 68 -3.25 6.40 10.54
CA ARG A 68 -2.11 6.27 9.63
C ARG A 68 -2.31 5.19 8.58
N HIS A 69 -3.56 4.76 8.39
CA HIS A 69 -3.94 3.76 7.39
C HIS A 69 -3.37 2.36 7.64
N SER A 70 -3.15 1.98 8.91
CA SER A 70 -2.86 0.59 9.24
C SER A 70 -3.96 -0.34 8.74
N PRO A 71 -3.64 -1.46 8.08
CA PRO A 71 -4.62 -2.49 7.76
C PRO A 71 -5.12 -3.17 9.04
N ARG A 72 -6.23 -3.90 8.91
CA ARG A 72 -6.79 -4.69 10.03
C ARG A 72 -5.94 -5.88 10.42
N ILE A 73 -5.21 -6.45 9.49
CA ILE A 73 -4.28 -7.55 9.70
C ILE A 73 -2.86 -7.00 9.63
N VAL A 74 -2.04 -7.36 10.60
CA VAL A 74 -0.65 -6.93 10.73
C VAL A 74 0.26 -8.14 10.90
N PHE A 75 1.53 -7.99 10.52
CA PHE A 75 2.54 -9.04 10.64
C PHE A 75 3.42 -8.77 11.86
N ALA A 76 3.55 -9.76 12.73
CA ALA A 76 4.36 -9.67 13.93
C ALA A 76 5.79 -10.20 13.70
N ILE A 77 6.76 -9.46 14.20
CA ILE A 77 8.17 -9.83 14.31
C ILE A 77 8.51 -9.73 15.79
N SER A 78 8.78 -10.83 16.48
CA SER A 78 8.82 -10.86 17.92
C SER A 78 9.90 -11.79 18.47
N GLU A 79 10.38 -11.48 19.69
CA GLU A 79 11.09 -12.45 20.52
C GLU A 79 10.20 -13.59 21.00
N ASP A 80 8.88 -13.35 21.14
CA ASP A 80 7.94 -14.37 21.52
C ASP A 80 7.62 -15.30 20.35
N PRO A 81 8.04 -16.59 20.40
CA PRO A 81 7.75 -17.54 19.35
C PRO A 81 6.24 -17.76 19.11
N ALA A 82 5.39 -17.45 20.12
CA ALA A 82 3.95 -17.54 19.98
C ALA A 82 3.35 -16.45 19.09
N LEU A 83 4.08 -15.34 18.88
CA LEU A 83 3.67 -14.21 18.05
C LEU A 83 4.48 -14.11 16.75
N ASP A 84 5.72 -14.56 16.80
CA ASP A 84 6.68 -14.34 15.72
C ASP A 84 6.23 -14.93 14.37
N GLN A 85 6.44 -14.16 13.30
CA GLN A 85 6.07 -14.50 11.92
C GLN A 85 4.57 -14.79 11.70
N LYS A 86 3.70 -14.26 12.55
CA LYS A 86 2.25 -14.45 12.41
C LYS A 86 1.57 -13.19 11.89
N GLU A 87 0.57 -13.42 11.06
CA GLU A 87 -0.42 -12.42 10.71
C GLU A 87 -1.60 -12.53 11.67
N MET A 88 -2.04 -11.40 12.21
CA MET A 88 -3.16 -11.35 13.15
C MET A 88 -3.90 -10.02 13.11
N PRO A 89 -5.14 -9.95 13.63
CA PRO A 89 -5.87 -8.70 13.75
C PRO A 89 -5.10 -7.68 14.61
N LEU A 90 -5.05 -6.41 14.16
CA LEU A 90 -4.31 -5.34 14.84
C LEU A 90 -4.69 -5.20 16.32
N GLY A 91 -5.99 -5.22 16.63
CA GLY A 91 -6.47 -5.12 18.02
C GLY A 91 -5.94 -6.27 18.88
N GLU A 92 -6.08 -7.53 18.42
CA GLU A 92 -5.58 -8.72 19.11
C GLU A 92 -4.06 -8.67 19.31
N ALA A 93 -3.33 -8.25 18.28
CA ALA A 93 -1.87 -8.10 18.35
C ALA A 93 -1.49 -7.10 19.46
N LEU A 94 -2.13 -5.93 19.48
CA LEU A 94 -1.84 -4.88 20.47
C LEU A 94 -2.23 -5.30 21.89
N GLU A 95 -3.34 -6.00 22.09
CA GLU A 95 -3.73 -6.52 23.40
C GLU A 95 -2.69 -7.49 23.98
N ARG A 96 -2.02 -8.27 23.13
CA ARG A 96 -0.99 -9.23 23.55
C ARG A 96 0.34 -8.59 23.87
N ILE A 97 0.72 -7.54 23.14
CA ILE A 97 2.10 -7.00 23.19
C ILE A 97 2.24 -5.75 24.03
N VAL A 98 1.19 -4.91 24.14
CA VAL A 98 1.27 -3.65 24.87
C VAL A 98 1.46 -3.91 26.36
N GLY A 99 2.64 -3.56 26.88
CA GLY A 99 3.01 -3.77 28.27
C GLY A 99 3.62 -5.14 28.56
N SER A 100 3.84 -5.98 27.57
CA SER A 100 4.53 -7.26 27.76
C SER A 100 6.02 -7.11 28.10
N GLY A 101 6.63 -5.98 27.69
CA GLY A 101 8.09 -5.78 27.82
C GLY A 101 8.92 -6.63 26.84
N MET A 102 8.28 -7.48 26.05
CA MET A 102 8.98 -8.30 25.05
C MET A 102 9.18 -7.52 23.75
N GLY A 103 10.36 -7.60 23.19
CA GLY A 103 10.69 -6.95 21.93
C GLY A 103 9.79 -7.43 20.79
N THR A 104 8.87 -6.57 20.35
CA THR A 104 7.94 -6.91 19.26
C THR A 104 7.73 -5.74 18.32
N ILE A 105 7.69 -6.04 17.02
CA ILE A 105 7.38 -5.09 15.97
C ILE A 105 6.14 -5.58 15.23
N LEU A 106 5.10 -4.76 15.17
CA LEU A 106 3.96 -4.99 14.28
C LEU A 106 4.19 -4.22 12.98
N SER A 107 4.53 -4.94 11.94
CA SER A 107 4.64 -4.37 10.59
C SER A 107 3.24 -4.22 10.00
N CYS A 108 2.73 -2.99 10.05
CA CYS A 108 1.40 -2.66 9.53
C CYS A 108 1.44 -2.50 7.99
N LEU A 109 2.33 -1.63 7.51
CA LEU A 109 2.58 -1.43 6.09
C LEU A 109 4.08 -1.65 5.86
N PRO A 110 4.49 -2.69 5.10
CA PRO A 110 5.89 -3.04 4.89
C PRO A 110 6.75 -1.84 4.50
N GLY A 111 7.75 -1.49 5.33
CA GLY A 111 8.66 -0.38 5.11
C GLY A 111 8.05 1.03 5.20
N ARG A 112 6.78 1.16 5.61
CA ARG A 112 6.07 2.47 5.71
C ARG A 112 5.48 2.75 7.07
N LEU A 113 4.89 1.76 7.74
CA LEU A 113 4.27 1.91 9.04
C LEU A 113 4.52 0.65 9.88
N ALA A 114 5.03 0.84 11.09
CA ALA A 114 5.13 -0.22 12.09
C ALA A 114 4.92 0.35 13.49
N PHE A 115 4.43 -0.48 14.39
CA PHE A 115 4.44 -0.22 15.83
C PHE A 115 5.55 -1.03 16.47
N VAL A 116 6.28 -0.44 17.40
CA VAL A 116 7.40 -1.07 18.10
C VAL A 116 7.14 -1.02 19.59
N GLU A 117 7.19 -2.17 20.23
CA GLU A 117 7.25 -2.36 21.68
C GLU A 117 8.65 -2.89 22.02
N THR A 118 9.32 -2.23 22.92
CA THR A 118 10.59 -2.67 23.52
C THR A 118 10.42 -2.73 25.04
N GLU A 119 11.42 -3.19 25.75
CA GLU A 119 11.41 -3.17 27.22
C GLU A 119 11.26 -1.75 27.77
N ASP A 120 11.96 -0.79 27.17
CA ASP A 120 12.07 0.58 27.68
C ASP A 120 11.01 1.54 27.10
N GLU A 121 10.54 1.31 25.89
CA GLU A 121 9.79 2.32 25.14
C GLU A 121 8.84 1.76 24.10
N ARG A 122 7.87 2.59 23.72
CA ARG A 122 6.90 2.36 22.64
C ARG A 122 6.95 3.50 21.67
N PHE A 123 6.93 3.17 20.38
CA PHE A 123 6.87 4.19 19.35
C PHE A 123 6.32 3.64 18.04
N ILE A 124 5.92 4.56 17.19
CA ILE A 124 5.53 4.25 15.82
C ILE A 124 6.72 4.57 14.91
N LEU A 125 7.01 3.66 14.01
CA LEU A 125 7.85 3.92 12.86
C LEU A 125 6.95 4.32 11.70
N GLU A 126 7.07 5.55 11.26
CA GLU A 126 6.35 6.03 10.09
C GLU A 126 7.33 6.64 9.09
N ARG A 127 7.35 6.06 7.93
CA ARG A 127 7.95 6.68 6.78
C ARG A 127 6.86 7.36 5.99
N ARG A 128 6.75 8.65 6.17
CA ARG A 128 6.02 9.50 5.24
C ARG A 128 6.89 9.60 3.99
N ASP A 129 6.79 8.58 3.16
CA ASP A 129 7.12 8.83 1.76
C ASP A 129 6.24 10.01 1.38
N PRO A 130 6.80 11.10 0.90
CA PRO A 130 5.97 12.22 0.52
C PRO A 130 5.10 11.76 -0.65
N LEU A 131 3.91 11.19 -0.34
CA LEU A 131 2.81 11.07 -1.32
C LEU A 131 2.56 12.46 -1.93
N GLU A 132 2.88 13.52 -1.20
CA GLU A 132 2.89 14.90 -1.69
C GLU A 132 3.93 15.18 -2.79
N LYS A 133 4.95 14.33 -2.97
CA LYS A 133 5.95 14.46 -4.05
C LYS A 133 5.90 13.32 -5.09
N ARG A 134 5.12 12.25 -4.85
CA ARG A 134 4.94 11.21 -5.87
C ARG A 134 3.89 11.67 -6.86
N GLU A 135 4.33 12.09 -8.01
CA GLU A 135 3.44 12.33 -9.13
C GLU A 135 2.91 10.99 -9.64
N LEU A 136 1.65 10.70 -9.33
CA LEU A 136 0.92 9.55 -9.83
C LEU A 136 0.18 9.95 -11.10
N ILE A 137 0.09 9.04 -12.05
CA ILE A 137 -0.61 9.27 -13.32
C ILE A 137 -1.77 8.31 -13.49
N ARG A 138 -2.81 8.80 -14.16
CA ARG A 138 -3.96 8.01 -14.57
C ARG A 138 -4.42 8.45 -15.96
N PHE A 139 -4.93 7.51 -16.73
CA PHE A 139 -5.48 7.74 -18.05
C PHE A 139 -6.99 7.58 -17.99
N VAL A 140 -7.72 8.59 -18.41
CA VAL A 140 -9.18 8.69 -18.28
C VAL A 140 -9.82 9.15 -19.58
N VAL A 141 -11.09 8.78 -19.75
CA VAL A 141 -11.96 9.32 -20.79
C VAL A 141 -13.01 10.24 -20.14
N GLY A 142 -13.51 11.23 -20.86
CA GLY A 142 -14.38 12.28 -20.32
C GLY A 142 -15.74 11.82 -19.76
N ARG A 143 -16.07 10.53 -19.86
CA ARG A 143 -17.28 9.94 -19.29
C ARG A 143 -17.04 9.61 -17.81
N LYS A 144 -18.04 9.93 -16.97
CA LYS A 144 -18.03 9.53 -15.56
C LYS A 144 -18.47 8.08 -15.41
N ASP A 145 -17.78 7.36 -14.56
CA ASP A 145 -18.17 6.04 -14.09
C ASP A 145 -19.38 6.14 -13.16
N GLU A 146 -20.33 5.21 -13.31
CA GLU A 146 -21.61 5.27 -12.60
C GLU A 146 -21.48 4.98 -11.10
N ASP A 147 -20.51 4.16 -10.72
CA ASP A 147 -20.28 3.76 -9.33
C ASP A 147 -19.37 4.75 -8.58
N SER A 148 -18.20 5.01 -9.12
CA SER A 148 -17.18 5.86 -8.47
C SER A 148 -17.46 7.36 -8.60
N LYS A 149 -18.34 7.79 -9.54
CA LYS A 149 -18.63 9.19 -9.89
C LYS A 149 -17.43 9.99 -10.38
N VAL A 150 -16.31 9.34 -10.66
CA VAL A 150 -15.10 9.93 -11.26
C VAL A 150 -15.02 9.58 -12.75
N GLU A 151 -14.10 10.23 -13.47
CA GLU A 151 -13.87 9.92 -14.89
C GLU A 151 -13.47 8.46 -15.07
N GLN A 152 -14.06 7.79 -16.07
CA GLN A 152 -13.83 6.39 -16.39
C GLN A 152 -12.36 6.16 -16.76
N GLY A 153 -11.75 5.13 -16.18
CA GLY A 153 -10.36 4.76 -16.47
C GLY A 153 -10.20 4.08 -17.83
N ILE A 154 -8.99 4.09 -18.37
CA ILE A 154 -8.68 3.56 -19.69
C ILE A 154 -9.07 2.07 -19.86
N PHE A 155 -8.91 1.23 -18.83
CA PHE A 155 -9.26 -0.19 -18.89
C PHE A 155 -10.77 -0.39 -19.08
N GLN A 156 -11.59 0.35 -18.33
CA GLN A 156 -13.04 0.34 -18.48
C GLN A 156 -13.46 0.87 -19.85
N ALA A 157 -12.77 1.93 -20.31
CA ALA A 157 -13.05 2.50 -21.63
C ALA A 157 -12.70 1.52 -22.76
N ALA A 158 -11.60 0.81 -22.65
CA ALA A 158 -11.16 -0.19 -23.61
C ALA A 158 -12.12 -1.39 -23.66
N ALA A 159 -12.48 -1.95 -22.48
CA ALA A 159 -13.45 -3.03 -22.41
C ALA A 159 -14.79 -2.64 -23.01
N ARG A 160 -15.31 -1.46 -22.65
CA ARG A 160 -16.54 -0.93 -23.21
C ARG A 160 -16.47 -0.71 -24.73
N ALA A 161 -15.35 -0.24 -25.26
CA ALA A 161 -15.18 -0.01 -26.69
C ALA A 161 -15.23 -1.33 -27.49
N LEU A 162 -14.73 -2.41 -26.90
CA LEU A 162 -14.85 -3.76 -27.46
C LEU A 162 -16.30 -4.29 -27.36
N ASP A 163 -16.93 -4.17 -26.17
CA ASP A 163 -18.28 -4.64 -25.92
C ASP A 163 -19.33 -3.96 -26.81
N LEU A 164 -19.09 -2.73 -27.24
CA LEU A 164 -19.97 -1.96 -28.11
C LEU A 164 -19.54 -1.95 -29.59
N ASP A 165 -18.61 -2.83 -29.98
CA ASP A 165 -18.05 -2.91 -31.34
C ASP A 165 -17.53 -1.55 -31.88
N MET A 166 -17.15 -0.64 -30.98
CA MET A 166 -16.54 0.65 -31.38
C MET A 166 -15.12 0.47 -31.92
N VAL A 167 -14.44 -0.60 -31.49
CA VAL A 167 -13.11 -1.02 -31.97
C VAL A 167 -13.28 -2.42 -32.55
N THR A 168 -12.90 -2.60 -33.81
CA THR A 168 -13.11 -3.85 -34.55
C THR A 168 -11.86 -4.35 -35.25
N GLY A 169 -11.88 -5.59 -35.77
CA GLY A 169 -10.80 -6.17 -36.56
C GLY A 169 -9.48 -6.26 -35.79
N LYS A 170 -8.38 -5.99 -36.48
CA LYS A 170 -7.01 -6.11 -35.92
C LYS A 170 -6.77 -5.22 -34.69
N ASP A 171 -7.41 -4.07 -34.61
CA ASP A 171 -7.32 -3.18 -33.48
C ASP A 171 -8.03 -3.76 -32.24
N ALA A 172 -9.17 -4.42 -32.41
CA ALA A 172 -9.86 -5.12 -31.34
C ALA A 172 -9.02 -6.29 -30.79
N GLU A 173 -8.45 -7.10 -31.68
CA GLU A 173 -7.55 -8.18 -31.28
C GLU A 173 -6.33 -7.66 -30.51
N TYR A 174 -5.74 -6.55 -30.97
CA TYR A 174 -4.60 -5.94 -30.31
C TYR A 174 -4.97 -5.38 -28.94
N LEU A 175 -6.10 -4.71 -28.82
CA LEU A 175 -6.61 -4.16 -27.56
C LEU A 175 -6.91 -5.27 -26.55
N ASN A 176 -7.49 -6.39 -27.00
CA ASN A 176 -7.72 -7.57 -26.17
C ASN A 176 -6.41 -8.17 -25.65
N ARG A 177 -5.36 -8.28 -26.49
CA ARG A 177 -4.04 -8.75 -26.03
C ARG A 177 -3.44 -7.83 -24.99
N LEU A 178 -3.58 -6.50 -25.12
CA LEU A 178 -3.11 -5.55 -24.11
C LEU A 178 -3.88 -5.70 -22.78
N LEU A 179 -5.21 -5.81 -22.83
CA LEU A 179 -6.02 -6.02 -21.62
C LEU A 179 -5.66 -7.33 -20.92
N HIS A 180 -5.43 -8.39 -21.69
CA HIS A 180 -4.98 -9.68 -21.14
C HIS A 180 -3.62 -9.56 -20.46
N TRP A 181 -2.65 -8.91 -21.13
CA TRP A 181 -1.34 -8.66 -20.53
C TRP A 181 -1.45 -7.92 -19.18
N PHE A 182 -2.29 -6.87 -19.12
CA PHE A 182 -2.51 -6.15 -17.87
C PHE A 182 -3.18 -7.03 -16.79
N SER A 183 -4.05 -7.95 -17.17
CA SER A 183 -4.69 -8.85 -16.22
C SER A 183 -3.71 -9.84 -15.57
N GLU A 184 -2.61 -10.15 -16.26
CA GLU A 184 -1.56 -11.04 -15.78
C GLU A 184 -0.43 -10.31 -15.05
N ASN A 185 -0.16 -9.03 -15.41
CA ASN A 185 1.00 -8.27 -14.93
C ASN A 185 0.63 -7.12 -13.97
N LEU A 186 -0.66 -6.94 -13.67
CA LEU A 186 -1.10 -5.95 -12.71
C LEU A 186 -2.00 -6.62 -11.67
N GLU A 187 -1.50 -6.70 -10.45
CA GLU A 187 -2.22 -7.35 -9.37
C GLU A 187 -3.53 -6.62 -9.07
N LYS A 188 -4.61 -7.38 -9.02
CA LYS A 188 -5.92 -6.87 -8.61
C LYS A 188 -6.05 -7.07 -7.11
N PRO A 189 -6.28 -6.00 -6.32
CA PRO A 189 -6.51 -6.16 -4.91
C PRO A 189 -7.73 -7.06 -4.69
N THR A 190 -7.49 -8.28 -4.20
CA THR A 190 -8.54 -9.21 -3.83
C THR A 190 -9.15 -8.77 -2.51
N SER A 191 -10.43 -8.45 -2.51
CA SER A 191 -11.34 -8.20 -1.37
C SER A 191 -10.69 -7.79 -0.04
N PHE A 192 -10.73 -6.51 0.27
CA PHE A 192 -10.55 -6.03 1.63
C PHE A 192 -11.85 -6.23 2.43
N GLY A 193 -11.94 -7.33 3.19
CA GLY A 193 -13.00 -7.56 4.17
C GLY A 193 -14.37 -7.94 3.58
N ARG A 194 -15.24 -8.49 4.43
CA ARG A 194 -16.62 -8.85 4.11
C ARG A 194 -17.42 -7.62 3.64
N GLY A 195 -17.61 -7.48 2.35
CA GLY A 195 -18.41 -6.39 1.78
C GLY A 195 -18.00 -6.06 0.36
N LYS A 196 -18.83 -5.31 -0.34
CA LYS A 196 -18.58 -4.83 -1.70
C LYS A 196 -17.17 -4.31 -1.85
N LEU A 197 -16.49 -4.69 -2.93
CA LEU A 197 -15.19 -4.14 -3.30
C LEU A 197 -15.23 -2.61 -3.13
N PRO A 198 -14.30 -2.02 -2.39
CA PRO A 198 -14.21 -0.57 -2.33
C PRO A 198 -14.02 -0.05 -3.75
N LEU A 199 -14.62 1.12 -4.04
CA LEU A 199 -14.55 1.79 -5.35
C LEU A 199 -13.12 2.30 -5.58
N GLY A 200 -12.19 1.36 -5.73
CA GLY A 200 -10.76 1.66 -5.88
C GLY A 200 -10.43 2.17 -7.27
N ILE A 201 -9.72 3.28 -7.33
CA ILE A 201 -9.21 3.88 -8.55
C ILE A 201 -7.71 3.61 -8.64
N CYS A 202 -7.30 2.98 -9.73
CA CYS A 202 -5.89 2.70 -10.00
C CYS A 202 -5.17 3.95 -10.54
N TRP A 203 -4.03 4.24 -9.95
CA TRP A 203 -3.05 5.25 -10.36
C TRP A 203 -1.70 4.59 -10.56
N PHE A 204 -0.96 4.95 -11.60
CA PHE A 204 0.35 4.41 -11.88
C PHE A 204 1.46 5.29 -11.31
N LYS A 205 2.50 4.66 -10.78
CA LYS A 205 3.76 5.32 -10.43
C LYS A 205 4.53 5.67 -11.71
N LEU A 206 5.31 6.75 -11.70
CA LEU A 206 6.04 7.18 -12.89
C LEU A 206 7.12 6.20 -13.35
N ASP A 207 7.63 5.39 -12.44
CA ASP A 207 8.61 4.34 -12.69
C ASP A 207 8.02 3.02 -13.22
N ALA A 208 6.69 2.91 -13.27
CA ALA A 208 5.99 1.80 -13.91
C ALA A 208 6.07 1.83 -15.45
N THR A 209 7.28 1.93 -16.00
CA THR A 209 7.52 2.25 -17.41
C THR A 209 6.91 1.27 -18.40
N GLN A 210 6.94 -0.04 -18.09
CA GLN A 210 6.33 -1.07 -18.97
C GLN A 210 4.81 -0.92 -19.02
N HIS A 211 4.17 -0.72 -17.85
CA HIS A 211 2.72 -0.52 -17.74
C HIS A 211 2.30 0.76 -18.47
N ILE A 212 3.02 1.86 -18.25
CA ILE A 212 2.76 3.14 -18.92
C ILE A 212 2.91 3.01 -20.43
N THR A 213 3.91 2.28 -20.91
CA THR A 213 4.09 2.01 -22.35
C THR A 213 2.92 1.20 -22.91
N GLY A 214 2.46 0.17 -22.20
CA GLY A 214 1.26 -0.61 -22.56
C GLY A 214 0.01 0.27 -22.63
N ILE A 215 -0.18 1.17 -21.67
CA ILE A 215 -1.29 2.12 -21.66
C ILE A 215 -1.23 3.07 -22.86
N TRP A 216 -0.07 3.61 -23.20
CA TRP A 216 0.06 4.48 -24.38
C TRP A 216 -0.30 3.76 -25.69
N ARG A 217 0.00 2.47 -25.79
CA ARG A 217 -0.44 1.65 -26.93
C ARG A 217 -1.98 1.52 -26.97
N MET A 218 -2.62 1.35 -25.80
CA MET A 218 -4.09 1.36 -25.71
C MET A 218 -4.66 2.72 -26.10
N VAL A 219 -4.06 3.83 -25.63
CA VAL A 219 -4.44 5.20 -26.01
C VAL A 219 -4.44 5.36 -27.52
N GLN A 220 -3.37 4.95 -28.20
CA GLN A 220 -3.26 5.05 -29.66
C GLN A 220 -4.38 4.29 -30.40
N VAL A 221 -4.76 3.11 -29.89
CA VAL A 221 -5.90 2.36 -30.46
C VAL A 221 -7.20 3.12 -30.28
N LEU A 222 -7.51 3.52 -29.04
CA LEU A 222 -8.76 4.19 -28.67
C LEU A 222 -8.94 5.52 -29.43
N GLU A 223 -7.86 6.31 -29.54
CA GLU A 223 -7.90 7.61 -30.25
C GLU A 223 -8.12 7.45 -31.76
N ARG A 224 -7.59 6.40 -32.40
CA ARG A 224 -7.89 6.08 -33.81
C ARG A 224 -9.40 5.82 -34.03
N HIS A 225 -10.08 5.33 -33.01
CA HIS A 225 -11.52 5.06 -33.03
C HIS A 225 -12.36 6.20 -32.40
N GLY A 226 -11.78 7.40 -32.27
CA GLY A 226 -12.49 8.60 -31.81
C GLY A 226 -12.74 8.65 -30.29
N ILE A 227 -12.09 7.78 -29.50
CA ILE A 227 -12.19 7.77 -28.04
C ILE A 227 -10.99 8.54 -27.49
N TYR A 228 -11.22 9.80 -27.14
CA TYR A 228 -10.15 10.67 -26.61
C TYR A 228 -9.78 10.31 -25.18
N VAL A 229 -8.49 10.11 -24.94
CA VAL A 229 -7.92 9.74 -23.63
C VAL A 229 -7.08 10.88 -23.06
N LYS A 230 -7.38 11.29 -21.84
CA LYS A 230 -6.64 12.33 -21.12
C LYS A 230 -5.74 11.69 -20.06
N LYS A 231 -4.48 12.12 -20.01
CA LYS A 231 -3.58 11.82 -18.90
C LYS A 231 -3.75 12.86 -17.81
N ILE A 232 -4.07 12.42 -16.60
CA ILE A 232 -4.15 13.28 -15.42
C ILE A 232 -3.07 12.87 -14.40
N LYS A 233 -2.66 13.83 -13.58
CA LYS A 233 -1.63 13.67 -12.56
C LYS A 233 -2.14 14.09 -11.20
N THR A 234 -1.67 13.43 -10.15
CA THR A 234 -1.97 13.82 -8.77
C THR A 234 -0.88 13.38 -7.80
N GLY A 235 -0.67 14.13 -6.74
CA GLY A 235 0.04 13.69 -5.54
C GLY A 235 -0.91 13.17 -4.46
N LYS A 236 -2.24 13.33 -4.65
CA LYS A 236 -3.27 12.97 -3.67
C LYS A 236 -4.35 12.10 -4.34
N PRO A 237 -4.12 10.80 -4.51
CA PRO A 237 -5.01 9.91 -5.28
C PRO A 237 -6.36 9.65 -4.58
N GLY A 238 -6.46 9.85 -3.28
CA GLY A 238 -7.57 9.48 -2.41
C GLY A 238 -7.09 8.72 -1.19
N TYR A 239 -7.99 7.94 -0.57
CA TYR A 239 -7.64 7.02 0.51
C TYR A 239 -7.02 5.76 -0.10
N VAL A 240 -5.70 5.58 0.09
CA VAL A 240 -4.97 4.44 -0.47
C VAL A 240 -5.43 3.16 0.21
N ILE A 241 -5.88 2.19 -0.59
CA ILE A 241 -6.34 0.88 -0.14
C ILE A 241 -5.41 -0.26 -0.57
N TYR A 242 -4.59 -0.01 -1.59
CA TYR A 242 -3.57 -0.96 -2.06
C TYR A 242 -2.42 -0.20 -2.72
N GLU A 243 -1.20 -0.71 -2.59
CA GLU A 243 -0.01 -0.19 -3.27
C GLU A 243 0.98 -1.32 -3.51
N ASP A 244 1.50 -1.42 -4.73
CA ASP A 244 2.61 -2.28 -5.12
C ASP A 244 3.75 -1.45 -5.77
N ASP A 245 4.67 -2.11 -6.45
CA ASP A 245 5.80 -1.43 -7.11
C ASP A 245 5.35 -0.53 -8.29
N TRP A 246 4.18 -0.79 -8.89
CA TRP A 246 3.72 -0.17 -10.14
C TRP A 246 2.52 0.76 -9.97
N GLN A 247 1.64 0.47 -9.02
CA GLN A 247 0.36 1.16 -8.87
C GLN A 247 0.02 1.52 -7.43
N VAL A 248 -0.86 2.49 -7.31
CA VAL A 248 -1.58 2.85 -6.09
C VAL A 248 -3.07 2.76 -6.40
N VAL A 249 -3.82 1.97 -5.64
CA VAL A 249 -5.28 1.94 -5.72
C VAL A 249 -5.85 2.72 -4.53
N ALA A 250 -6.69 3.70 -4.82
CA ALA A 250 -7.25 4.58 -3.80
C ALA A 250 -8.76 4.80 -3.99
N GLU A 251 -9.49 4.88 -2.88
CA GLU A 251 -10.86 5.40 -2.89
C GLU A 251 -10.83 6.93 -3.07
N PRO A 252 -11.65 7.49 -3.98
CA PRO A 252 -11.72 8.93 -4.14
C PRO A 252 -12.20 9.59 -2.84
N PHE A 253 -11.68 10.79 -2.56
CA PHE A 253 -12.21 11.58 -1.45
C PHE A 253 -13.70 11.85 -1.68
N ARG A 254 -14.54 11.43 -0.75
CA ARG A 254 -15.96 11.78 -0.78
C ARG A 254 -16.06 13.30 -0.59
N LYS A 255 -16.68 14.00 -1.53
CA LYS A 255 -17.08 15.39 -1.32
C LYS A 255 -18.01 15.39 -0.11
N GLY A 256 -17.55 15.90 1.04
CA GLY A 256 -18.35 16.04 2.22
C GLY A 256 -19.57 16.89 1.87
N THR A 257 -20.74 16.35 2.14
CA THR A 257 -21.98 17.13 2.21
C THR A 257 -21.78 18.05 3.42
N LEU A 258 -21.36 19.28 3.17
CA LEU A 258 -21.46 20.35 4.16
C LEU A 258 -22.95 20.54 4.47
N THR A 259 -23.46 19.79 5.43
CA THR A 259 -24.71 20.16 6.09
C THR A 259 -24.44 21.47 6.83
N ARG A 260 -24.82 22.60 6.20
CA ARG A 260 -25.02 23.84 6.93
C ARG A 260 -26.05 23.57 8.03
N ARG A 261 -25.63 23.65 9.27
CA ARG A 261 -26.48 23.98 10.39
C ARG A 261 -26.27 25.44 10.74
#